data_f0d041fe3a49e527d6b6324c98023311
#
_entry.id   f0d041fe3a49e527d6b6324c98023311
#
_cell.length_a   1.000
_cell.length_b   1.000
_cell.length_c   1.000
_cell.angle_alpha   90.00
_cell.angle_beta   90.00
_cell.angle_gamma   90.00
#
_symmetry.space_group_name_H-M   'P 1'
#
loop_
_entity.id
_entity.type
_entity.pdbx_description
1 polymer ?
#
loop_
_entity_poly.entity_id
_entity_poly.type
_entity_poly.pdbx_seq_one_letter_code
_entity_poly.pdbx_strand_id
1 'polypeptide(L)'
;MRAACPPPRKDRILNPQLAETLSVALLVLVLACAVIRPFGWPEAVVAVPAAALVIATGALSFDDALAEAERLGPVIGFLAAVLVLAQLCDDEGLFQACGAWMGRTAAGRPRRLLVQVFLAASVITAVLSLDATVVLLTPVVFATAARIGARPKPHVYACTHLSNTASLLLPVSNLTNLLAFTASGLSFTRFAALMALPWAAAIGVEYLVFRRFFATDLDAGAQAPASVEPPPLPLFALVTVGCTLVGFVLTSAVGIDPAWAALAGALALAVRALIRRRTTPLALVRAASVPFLAFVLALGIVVLAVVDNGLDDALGHLIPEGTGLAELLALAGLAAVLANVINNLPAVLVLLPLTAPSGPGAVLAVLIGVNIGPNLTYAGSLATLLWRRIVHAHDGEVELKEFTRLGVYAVPASLAVAVLALWLSLTVIGGG
;
A
#
# COMPACT_ATOMS: atom_id res chain seq x y z
N MET A 1 -36.95 -11.28 13.52
CA MET A 1 -37.31 -11.63 12.13
C MET A 1 -36.25 -12.59 11.63
N ARG A 2 -36.59 -13.83 11.36
CA ARG A 2 -35.61 -14.82 10.83
C ARG A 2 -35.18 -14.38 9.42
N ALA A 3 -33.89 -14.12 9.25
CA ALA A 3 -33.33 -13.88 7.92
C ALA A 3 -33.64 -15.11 7.04
N ALA A 4 -34.31 -14.88 5.93
CA ALA A 4 -34.61 -15.91 4.95
C ALA A 4 -33.28 -16.42 4.37
N CYS A 5 -33.07 -17.73 4.48
CA CYS A 5 -31.97 -18.42 3.84
C CYS A 5 -32.02 -18.11 2.31
N PRO A 6 -30.96 -17.61 1.69
CA PRO A 6 -30.96 -17.38 0.25
C PRO A 6 -31.23 -18.70 -0.48
N PRO A 7 -31.95 -18.68 -1.62
CA PRO A 7 -32.28 -19.90 -2.34
C PRO A 7 -30.99 -20.60 -2.80
N PRO A 8 -30.99 -21.94 -2.85
CA PRO A 8 -29.81 -22.70 -3.28
C PRO A 8 -29.45 -22.27 -4.74
N ARG A 9 -28.23 -21.73 -4.92
CA ARG A 9 -27.68 -21.39 -6.25
C ARG A 9 -27.62 -22.67 -7.09
N LYS A 10 -28.36 -22.71 -8.18
CA LYS A 10 -28.58 -23.89 -9.02
C LYS A 10 -27.36 -24.32 -9.87
N ASP A 11 -26.27 -23.59 -9.88
CA ASP A 11 -25.15 -23.73 -10.82
C ASP A 11 -23.83 -24.25 -10.21
N ARG A 12 -23.86 -24.75 -8.97
CA ARG A 12 -22.64 -25.33 -8.36
C ARG A 12 -22.41 -26.75 -8.89
N ILE A 13 -21.33 -26.93 -9.66
CA ILE A 13 -20.87 -28.22 -10.19
C ILE A 13 -20.20 -29.04 -9.07
N LEU A 14 -19.56 -28.39 -8.10
CA LEU A 14 -18.81 -29.01 -7.02
C LEU A 14 -19.63 -29.11 -5.72
N ASN A 15 -19.33 -30.17 -4.93
CA ASN A 15 -19.77 -30.27 -3.55
C ASN A 15 -19.20 -29.09 -2.74
N PRO A 16 -19.98 -28.44 -1.82
CA PRO A 16 -19.55 -27.29 -1.03
C PRO A 16 -18.19 -27.45 -0.35
N GLN A 17 -17.93 -28.59 0.27
CA GLN A 17 -16.64 -28.88 0.91
C GLN A 17 -15.46 -28.94 -0.07
N LEU A 18 -15.70 -29.46 -1.29
CA LEU A 18 -14.68 -29.47 -2.33
C LEU A 18 -14.42 -28.07 -2.88
N ALA A 19 -15.47 -27.26 -3.04
CA ALA A 19 -15.35 -25.87 -3.50
C ALA A 19 -14.56 -25.01 -2.48
N GLU A 20 -14.85 -25.16 -1.20
CA GLU A 20 -14.13 -24.51 -0.10
C GLU A 20 -12.65 -24.93 -0.11
N THR A 21 -12.38 -26.25 -0.07
CA THR A 21 -11.01 -26.77 -0.04
C THR A 21 -10.20 -26.34 -1.26
N LEU A 22 -10.80 -26.38 -2.46
CA LEU A 22 -10.16 -25.96 -3.71
C LEU A 22 -9.85 -24.46 -3.68
N SER A 23 -10.80 -23.62 -3.28
CA SER A 23 -10.63 -22.17 -3.23
C SER A 23 -9.52 -21.77 -2.25
N VAL A 24 -9.52 -22.36 -1.05
CA VAL A 24 -8.47 -22.12 -0.05
C VAL A 24 -7.11 -22.62 -0.54
N ALA A 25 -7.04 -23.81 -1.13
CA ALA A 25 -5.78 -24.34 -1.65
C ALA A 25 -5.21 -23.47 -2.78
N LEU A 26 -6.06 -22.97 -3.67
CA LEU A 26 -5.66 -22.05 -4.75
C LEU A 26 -5.21 -20.71 -4.19
N LEU A 27 -5.90 -20.15 -3.19
CA LEU A 27 -5.47 -18.93 -2.52
C LEU A 27 -4.08 -19.12 -1.90
N VAL A 28 -3.88 -20.18 -1.13
CA VAL A 28 -2.57 -20.50 -0.51
C VAL A 28 -1.48 -20.64 -1.58
N LEU A 29 -1.77 -21.33 -2.69
CA LEU A 29 -0.84 -21.49 -3.80
C LEU A 29 -0.48 -20.13 -4.43
N VAL A 30 -1.46 -19.28 -4.73
CA VAL A 30 -1.26 -17.94 -5.30
C VAL A 30 -0.40 -17.10 -4.39
N LEU A 31 -0.69 -17.10 -3.07
CA LEU A 31 0.07 -16.33 -2.08
C LEU A 31 1.49 -16.85 -1.91
N ALA A 32 1.67 -18.16 -1.80
CA ALA A 32 3.00 -18.76 -1.73
C ALA A 32 3.84 -18.40 -2.95
N CYS A 33 3.27 -18.48 -4.16
CA CYS A 33 3.97 -18.11 -5.39
C CYS A 33 4.26 -16.61 -5.48
N ALA A 34 3.36 -15.76 -5.00
CA ALA A 34 3.59 -14.31 -4.96
C ALA A 34 4.76 -13.93 -4.04
N VAL A 35 4.91 -14.62 -2.88
CA VAL A 35 6.01 -14.41 -1.93
C VAL A 35 7.32 -15.03 -2.42
N ILE A 36 7.30 -16.29 -2.84
CA ILE A 36 8.49 -17.05 -3.23
C ILE A 36 9.00 -16.61 -4.61
N ARG A 37 8.09 -16.22 -5.52
CA ARG A 37 8.37 -15.88 -6.93
C ARG A 37 9.27 -16.91 -7.60
N PRO A 38 8.82 -18.16 -7.74
CA PRO A 38 9.64 -19.21 -8.33
C PRO A 38 10.08 -18.78 -9.74
N PHE A 39 11.33 -19.00 -10.07
CA PHE A 39 11.92 -18.60 -11.36
C PHE A 39 11.85 -17.10 -11.71
N GLY A 40 11.50 -16.21 -10.76
CA GLY A 40 11.31 -14.79 -11.01
C GLY A 40 10.04 -14.45 -11.83
N TRP A 41 9.11 -15.39 -11.96
CA TRP A 41 7.87 -15.18 -12.70
C TRP A 41 7.01 -14.07 -12.08
N PRO A 42 6.26 -13.31 -12.92
CA PRO A 42 5.24 -12.41 -12.42
C PRO A 42 4.16 -13.17 -11.65
N GLU A 43 3.61 -12.59 -10.62
CA GLU A 43 2.58 -13.18 -9.74
C GLU A 43 1.32 -13.60 -10.54
N ALA A 44 1.00 -12.89 -11.62
CA ALA A 44 -0.11 -13.18 -12.51
C ALA A 44 -0.04 -14.59 -13.15
N VAL A 45 1.17 -15.14 -13.34
CA VAL A 45 1.36 -16.45 -14.01
C VAL A 45 0.66 -17.58 -13.24
N VAL A 46 0.54 -17.45 -11.94
CA VAL A 46 -0.17 -18.44 -11.10
C VAL A 46 -1.58 -17.96 -10.75
N ALA A 47 -1.76 -16.68 -10.47
CA ALA A 47 -3.04 -16.13 -10.05
C ALA A 47 -4.12 -16.19 -11.16
N VAL A 48 -3.77 -15.87 -12.41
CA VAL A 48 -4.73 -15.89 -13.53
C VAL A 48 -5.25 -17.32 -13.82
N PRO A 49 -4.39 -18.35 -13.91
CA PRO A 49 -4.89 -19.73 -14.02
C PRO A 49 -5.69 -20.19 -12.80
N ALA A 50 -5.34 -19.76 -11.59
CA ALA A 50 -6.10 -20.09 -10.37
C ALA A 50 -7.52 -19.49 -10.43
N ALA A 51 -7.67 -18.22 -10.81
CA ALA A 51 -8.96 -17.57 -11.01
C ALA A 51 -9.77 -18.26 -12.11
N ALA A 52 -9.14 -18.61 -13.24
CA ALA A 52 -9.80 -19.35 -14.31
C ALA A 52 -10.29 -20.75 -13.82
N LEU A 53 -9.50 -21.43 -13.00
CA LEU A 53 -9.86 -22.75 -12.45
C LEU A 53 -11.05 -22.66 -11.47
N VAL A 54 -11.07 -21.63 -10.60
CA VAL A 54 -12.18 -21.37 -9.67
C VAL A 54 -13.49 -21.19 -10.45
N ILE A 55 -13.48 -20.45 -11.56
CA ILE A 55 -14.64 -20.24 -12.41
C ILE A 55 -15.01 -21.54 -13.16
N ALA A 56 -14.03 -22.19 -13.79
CA ALA A 56 -14.26 -23.39 -14.59
C ALA A 56 -14.81 -24.57 -13.78
N THR A 57 -14.44 -24.66 -12.50
CA THR A 57 -14.93 -25.71 -11.59
C THR A 57 -16.29 -25.38 -10.95
N GLY A 58 -16.79 -24.15 -11.15
CA GLY A 58 -18.05 -23.69 -10.54
C GLY A 58 -17.95 -23.41 -9.03
N ALA A 59 -16.72 -23.28 -8.49
CA ALA A 59 -16.53 -22.82 -7.12
C ALA A 59 -16.94 -21.34 -6.95
N LEU A 60 -16.86 -20.57 -8.04
CA LEU A 60 -17.46 -19.24 -8.19
C LEU A 60 -18.23 -19.19 -9.53
N SER A 61 -19.40 -18.55 -9.56
CA SER A 61 -20.13 -18.39 -10.81
C SER A 61 -19.44 -17.37 -11.73
N PHE A 62 -19.65 -17.51 -13.05
CA PHE A 62 -19.11 -16.56 -14.01
C PHE A 62 -19.67 -15.14 -13.79
N ASP A 63 -20.96 -15.04 -13.42
CA ASP A 63 -21.63 -13.77 -13.18
C ASP A 63 -21.06 -13.07 -11.93
N ASP A 64 -20.78 -13.80 -10.86
CA ASP A 64 -20.12 -13.25 -9.67
C ASP A 64 -18.67 -12.82 -9.97
N ALA A 65 -17.93 -13.59 -10.76
CA ALA A 65 -16.58 -13.23 -11.20
C ALA A 65 -16.59 -11.98 -12.10
N LEU A 66 -17.59 -11.82 -12.98
CA LEU A 66 -17.78 -10.64 -13.81
C LEU A 66 -18.11 -9.41 -12.95
N ALA A 67 -19.04 -9.56 -12.01
CA ALA A 67 -19.40 -8.50 -11.07
C ALA A 67 -18.19 -8.03 -10.25
N GLU A 68 -17.32 -8.96 -9.82
CA GLU A 68 -16.07 -8.60 -9.12
C GLU A 68 -15.10 -7.89 -10.05
N ALA A 69 -14.99 -8.30 -11.31
CA ALA A 69 -14.16 -7.62 -12.30
C ALA A 69 -14.67 -6.20 -12.59
N GLU A 70 -15.98 -6.00 -12.68
CA GLU A 70 -16.59 -4.68 -12.82
C GLU A 70 -16.36 -3.80 -11.58
N ARG A 71 -16.43 -4.38 -10.38
CA ARG A 71 -16.15 -3.69 -9.11
C ARG A 71 -14.70 -3.26 -9.00
N LEU A 72 -13.75 -4.12 -9.37
CA LEU A 72 -12.31 -3.84 -9.30
C LEU A 72 -11.79 -3.04 -10.50
N GLY A 73 -12.51 -2.99 -11.61
CA GLY A 73 -12.10 -2.31 -12.85
C GLY A 73 -11.66 -0.86 -12.64
N PRO A 74 -12.48 0.02 -12.02
CA PRO A 74 -12.10 1.40 -11.71
C PRO A 74 -10.87 1.49 -10.82
N VAL A 75 -10.77 0.61 -9.80
CA VAL A 75 -9.62 0.53 -8.88
C VAL A 75 -8.32 0.19 -9.63
N ILE A 76 -8.39 -0.78 -10.54
CA ILE A 76 -7.26 -1.21 -11.38
C ILE A 76 -6.86 -0.12 -12.36
N GLY A 77 -7.83 0.55 -12.99
CA GLY A 77 -7.57 1.68 -13.88
C GLY A 77 -6.91 2.86 -13.17
N PHE A 78 -7.38 3.17 -11.98
CA PHE A 78 -6.78 4.17 -11.12
C PHE A 78 -5.34 3.82 -10.76
N LEU A 79 -5.09 2.58 -10.32
CA LEU A 79 -3.77 2.08 -9.96
C LEU A 79 -2.80 2.18 -11.15
N ALA A 80 -3.23 1.79 -12.35
CA ALA A 80 -2.44 1.92 -13.56
C ALA A 80 -2.02 3.38 -13.82
N ALA A 81 -2.96 4.32 -13.69
CA ALA A 81 -2.69 5.74 -13.89
C ALA A 81 -1.67 6.28 -12.87
N VAL A 82 -1.80 5.91 -11.59
CA VAL A 82 -0.87 6.34 -10.53
C VAL A 82 0.52 5.75 -10.73
N LEU A 83 0.64 4.48 -11.13
CA LEU A 83 1.94 3.84 -11.43
C LEU A 83 2.66 4.55 -12.58
N VAL A 84 1.94 4.87 -13.65
CA VAL A 84 2.49 5.64 -14.78
C VAL A 84 2.88 7.05 -14.34
N LEU A 85 2.05 7.73 -13.55
CA LEU A 85 2.34 9.06 -13.02
C LEU A 85 3.63 9.06 -12.19
N ALA A 86 3.79 8.09 -11.28
CA ALA A 86 4.98 7.98 -10.43
C ALA A 86 6.25 7.74 -11.24
N GLN A 87 6.20 6.84 -12.23
CA GLN A 87 7.34 6.56 -13.11
C GLN A 87 7.74 7.80 -13.94
N LEU A 88 6.76 8.52 -14.48
CA LEU A 88 7.04 9.74 -15.24
C LEU A 88 7.58 10.89 -14.37
N CYS A 89 7.21 10.94 -13.09
CA CYS A 89 7.82 11.86 -12.13
C CYS A 89 9.31 11.53 -11.90
N ASP A 90 9.66 10.24 -11.87
CA ASP A 90 11.07 9.81 -11.78
C ASP A 90 11.84 10.19 -13.04
N ASP A 91 11.28 9.90 -14.23
CA ASP A 91 11.87 10.24 -15.53
C ASP A 91 12.11 11.76 -15.68
N GLU A 92 11.31 12.60 -15.02
CA GLU A 92 11.50 14.06 -14.96
C GLU A 92 12.52 14.49 -13.89
N GLY A 93 13.06 13.55 -13.09
CA GLY A 93 14.13 13.80 -12.11
C GLY A 93 13.66 14.17 -10.70
N LEU A 94 12.40 13.87 -10.34
CA LEU A 94 11.83 14.24 -9.03
C LEU A 94 12.62 13.62 -7.87
N PHE A 95 12.97 12.34 -7.97
CA PHE A 95 13.65 11.62 -6.89
C PHE A 95 15.10 12.04 -6.78
N GLN A 96 15.79 12.34 -7.91
CA GLN A 96 17.15 12.88 -7.89
C GLN A 96 17.18 14.27 -7.22
N ALA A 97 16.22 15.13 -7.53
CA ALA A 97 16.09 16.44 -6.88
C ALA A 97 15.83 16.31 -5.36
N CYS A 98 14.99 15.35 -4.98
CA CYS A 98 14.73 15.01 -3.58
C CYS A 98 16.02 14.55 -2.85
N GLY A 99 16.80 13.65 -3.45
CA GLY A 99 18.08 13.19 -2.92
C GLY A 99 19.11 14.31 -2.76
N ALA A 100 19.21 15.18 -3.75
CA ALA A 100 20.08 16.34 -3.69
C ALA A 100 19.68 17.33 -2.59
N TRP A 101 18.38 17.55 -2.41
CA TRP A 101 17.84 18.36 -1.31
C TRP A 101 18.19 17.74 0.05
N MET A 102 17.93 16.45 0.24
CA MET A 102 18.26 15.72 1.47
C MET A 102 19.76 15.80 1.79
N GLY A 103 20.62 15.50 0.82
CA GLY A 103 22.08 15.51 1.01
C GLY A 103 22.63 16.86 1.44
N ARG A 104 22.13 17.95 0.85
CA ARG A 104 22.54 19.32 1.20
C ARG A 104 22.05 19.75 2.59
N THR A 105 20.77 19.52 2.84
CA THR A 105 20.14 20.01 4.08
C THR A 105 20.47 19.13 5.29
N ALA A 106 20.87 17.87 5.08
CA ALA A 106 21.42 17.02 6.13
C ALA A 106 22.75 17.56 6.71
N ALA A 107 23.52 18.27 5.87
CA ALA A 107 24.79 18.92 6.26
C ALA A 107 25.74 17.97 7.01
N GLY A 108 25.90 16.72 6.54
CA GLY A 108 26.74 15.70 7.17
C GLY A 108 26.23 15.17 8.52
N ARG A 109 24.96 15.35 8.86
CA ARG A 109 24.37 14.90 10.13
C ARG A 109 23.37 13.77 9.90
N PRO A 110 23.68 12.49 10.27
CA PRO A 110 22.79 11.35 10.02
C PRO A 110 21.40 11.51 10.65
N ARG A 111 21.31 12.10 11.84
CA ARG A 111 20.03 12.38 12.51
C ARG A 111 19.15 13.34 11.72
N ARG A 112 19.73 14.34 11.04
CA ARG A 112 18.97 15.25 10.15
C ARG A 112 18.54 14.53 8.88
N LEU A 113 19.42 13.69 8.30
CA LEU A 113 19.05 12.87 7.15
C LEU A 113 17.87 11.97 7.49
N LEU A 114 17.81 11.36 8.69
CA LEU A 114 16.67 10.54 9.10
C LEU A 114 15.37 11.35 9.09
N VAL A 115 15.35 12.56 9.65
CA VAL A 115 14.17 13.44 9.62
C VAL A 115 13.72 13.72 8.19
N GLN A 116 14.66 14.01 7.29
CA GLN A 116 14.38 14.33 5.90
C GLN A 116 13.87 13.11 5.13
N VAL A 117 14.42 11.92 5.40
CA VAL A 117 13.90 10.67 4.82
C VAL A 117 12.48 10.40 5.32
N PHE A 118 12.21 10.61 6.62
CA PHE A 118 10.86 10.48 7.15
C PHE A 118 9.89 11.44 6.47
N LEU A 119 10.25 12.72 6.30
CA LEU A 119 9.42 13.70 5.61
C LEU A 119 9.24 13.35 4.12
N ALA A 120 10.33 13.09 3.41
CA ALA A 120 10.27 12.78 1.98
C ALA A 120 9.50 11.49 1.70
N ALA A 121 9.81 10.40 2.42
CA ALA A 121 9.12 9.12 2.26
C ALA A 121 7.64 9.25 2.60
N SER A 122 7.28 9.97 3.67
CA SER A 122 5.87 10.16 4.05
C SER A 122 5.09 10.94 2.99
N VAL A 123 5.65 12.01 2.44
CA VAL A 123 4.98 12.81 1.40
C VAL A 123 4.90 12.02 0.09
N ILE A 124 5.98 11.38 -0.34
CA ILE A 124 6.02 10.60 -1.57
C ILE A 124 5.05 9.42 -1.49
N THR A 125 5.03 8.68 -0.38
CA THR A 125 4.10 7.57 -0.19
C THR A 125 2.65 8.06 -0.23
N ALA A 126 2.34 9.13 0.50
CA ALA A 126 0.98 9.65 0.56
C ALA A 126 0.47 10.17 -0.79
N VAL A 127 1.33 10.82 -1.58
CA VAL A 127 0.95 11.56 -2.80
C VAL A 127 1.07 10.72 -4.07
N LEU A 128 2.13 9.90 -4.17
CA LEU A 128 2.39 9.08 -5.35
C LEU A 128 1.99 7.61 -5.12
N SER A 129 2.75 6.89 -4.30
CA SER A 129 2.40 5.53 -3.86
C SER A 129 3.48 4.95 -2.94
N LEU A 130 3.13 3.84 -2.28
CA LEU A 130 4.10 3.03 -1.53
C LEU A 130 5.20 2.46 -2.44
N ASP A 131 4.84 2.06 -3.68
CA ASP A 131 5.78 1.50 -4.65
C ASP A 131 6.82 2.53 -5.09
N ALA A 132 6.41 3.79 -5.29
CA ALA A 132 7.32 4.90 -5.60
C ALA A 132 8.37 5.09 -4.49
N THR A 133 7.98 4.97 -3.23
CA THR A 133 8.90 5.07 -2.10
C THR A 133 9.87 3.88 -2.06
N VAL A 134 9.38 2.68 -2.30
CA VAL A 134 10.20 1.47 -2.30
C VAL A 134 11.17 1.43 -3.48
N VAL A 135 10.67 1.64 -4.70
CA VAL A 135 11.43 1.41 -5.92
C VAL A 135 12.31 2.60 -6.28
N LEU A 136 11.78 3.82 -6.15
CA LEU A 136 12.42 5.02 -6.67
C LEU A 136 13.15 5.81 -5.57
N LEU A 137 12.57 5.94 -4.36
CA LEU A 137 13.21 6.69 -3.29
C LEU A 137 14.30 5.88 -2.56
N THR A 138 14.15 4.58 -2.36
CA THR A 138 15.13 3.76 -1.61
C THR A 138 16.54 3.83 -2.21
N PRO A 139 16.78 3.65 -3.52
CA PRO A 139 18.10 3.80 -4.12
C PRO A 139 18.69 5.21 -3.93
N VAL A 140 17.84 6.23 -4.02
CA VAL A 140 18.25 7.63 -3.84
C VAL A 140 18.67 7.90 -2.41
N VAL A 141 17.95 7.35 -1.43
CA VAL A 141 18.29 7.46 0.01
C VAL A 141 19.60 6.72 0.27
N PHE A 142 19.79 5.53 -0.30
CA PHE A 142 21.03 4.77 -0.20
C PHE A 142 22.24 5.57 -0.71
N ALA A 143 22.14 6.09 -1.93
CA ALA A 143 23.17 6.93 -2.54
C ALA A 143 23.42 8.22 -1.75
N THR A 144 22.38 8.84 -1.21
CA THR A 144 22.51 10.07 -0.39
C THR A 144 23.22 9.79 0.92
N ALA A 145 22.89 8.71 1.62
CA ALA A 145 23.56 8.29 2.85
C ALA A 145 25.04 7.99 2.60
N ALA A 146 25.37 7.24 1.55
CA ALA A 146 26.72 6.94 1.15
C ALA A 146 27.54 8.23 0.85
N ARG A 147 26.93 9.18 0.12
CA ARG A 147 27.56 10.47 -0.25
C ARG A 147 27.95 11.31 0.96
N ILE A 148 27.17 11.31 2.03
CA ILE A 148 27.48 12.05 3.26
C ILE A 148 28.29 11.21 4.27
N GLY A 149 28.69 9.98 3.90
CA GLY A 149 29.41 9.05 4.79
C GLY A 149 28.60 8.54 5.98
N ALA A 150 27.27 8.61 5.90
CA ALA A 150 26.37 8.06 6.93
C ALA A 150 26.13 6.56 6.69
N ARG A 151 25.89 5.82 7.77
CA ARG A 151 25.43 4.43 7.66
C ARG A 151 24.06 4.39 6.98
N PRO A 152 23.87 3.67 5.84
CA PRO A 152 22.63 3.74 5.09
C PRO A 152 21.45 3.04 5.79
N LYS A 153 21.73 2.04 6.65
CA LYS A 153 20.73 1.14 7.26
C LYS A 153 19.52 1.88 7.88
N PRO A 154 19.66 2.85 8.82
CA PRO A 154 18.51 3.52 9.42
C PRO A 154 17.60 4.19 8.39
N HIS A 155 18.21 4.81 7.38
CA HIS A 155 17.53 5.61 6.37
C HIS A 155 16.78 4.72 5.36
N VAL A 156 17.40 3.61 4.98
CA VAL A 156 16.83 2.65 4.02
C VAL A 156 15.70 1.83 4.68
N TYR A 157 15.84 1.45 5.96
CA TYR A 157 14.75 0.82 6.72
C TYR A 157 13.56 1.76 6.90
N ALA A 158 13.78 3.07 7.04
CA ALA A 158 12.71 4.05 7.08
C ALA A 158 11.89 4.06 5.77
N CYS A 159 12.51 3.85 4.60
CA CYS A 159 11.78 3.79 3.34
C CYS A 159 10.74 2.66 3.32
N THR A 160 11.09 1.44 3.75
CA THR A 160 10.12 0.33 3.76
C THR A 160 9.06 0.48 4.84
N HIS A 161 9.40 0.94 6.04
CA HIS A 161 8.40 1.18 7.08
C HIS A 161 7.40 2.25 6.66
N LEU A 162 7.89 3.38 6.15
CA LEU A 162 7.05 4.49 5.73
C LEU A 162 6.29 4.21 4.43
N SER A 163 6.77 3.32 3.56
CA SER A 163 5.97 2.88 2.40
C SER A 163 4.64 2.25 2.85
N ASN A 164 4.66 1.50 3.94
CA ASN A 164 3.45 0.92 4.52
C ASN A 164 2.70 1.93 5.42
N THR A 165 3.33 2.45 6.48
CA THR A 165 2.68 3.31 7.47
C THR A 165 2.24 4.65 6.90
N ALA A 166 3.06 5.31 6.08
CA ALA A 166 2.72 6.61 5.53
C ALA A 166 1.74 6.54 4.34
N SER A 167 1.34 5.35 3.90
CA SER A 167 0.29 5.20 2.91
C SER A 167 -1.11 5.52 3.45
N LEU A 168 -1.32 5.59 4.75
CA LEU A 168 -2.62 5.74 5.40
C LEU A 168 -3.41 7.00 5.03
N LEU A 169 -2.74 8.09 4.58
CA LEU A 169 -3.36 9.42 4.46
C LEU A 169 -4.40 9.53 3.35
N LEU A 170 -4.06 9.07 2.15
CA LEU A 170 -4.88 9.27 0.95
C LEU A 170 -5.27 7.93 0.30
N PRO A 171 -6.43 7.86 -0.35
CA PRO A 171 -6.83 6.66 -1.10
C PRO A 171 -5.83 6.25 -2.18
N VAL A 172 -5.13 7.22 -2.76
CA VAL A 172 -4.19 7.03 -3.88
C VAL A 172 -2.85 6.38 -3.47
N SER A 173 -2.56 6.39 -2.18
CA SER A 173 -1.23 6.01 -1.65
C SER A 173 -0.94 4.52 -1.76
N ASN A 174 -1.98 3.68 -1.76
CA ASN A 174 -1.88 2.22 -1.78
C ASN A 174 -3.17 1.60 -2.31
N LEU A 175 -3.06 0.43 -2.95
CA LEU A 175 -4.22 -0.34 -3.39
C LEU A 175 -5.16 -0.70 -2.23
N THR A 176 -4.62 -1.06 -1.06
CA THR A 176 -5.42 -1.34 0.15
C THR A 176 -6.25 -0.14 0.58
N ASN A 177 -5.69 1.08 0.46
CA ASN A 177 -6.40 2.32 0.75
C ASN A 177 -7.54 2.57 -0.24
N LEU A 178 -7.31 2.31 -1.51
CA LEU A 178 -8.32 2.52 -2.55
C LEU A 178 -9.50 1.55 -2.37
N LEU A 179 -9.22 0.29 -2.04
CA LEU A 179 -10.25 -0.70 -1.70
C LEU A 179 -11.05 -0.28 -0.44
N ALA A 180 -10.35 0.15 0.61
CA ALA A 180 -10.99 0.64 1.83
C ALA A 180 -11.79 1.93 1.59
N PHE A 181 -11.30 2.84 0.77
CA PHE A 181 -12.00 4.05 0.34
C PHE A 181 -13.33 3.71 -0.33
N THR A 182 -13.30 2.80 -1.32
CA THR A 182 -14.51 2.33 -2.02
C THR A 182 -15.50 1.65 -1.05
N ALA A 183 -15.00 0.80 -0.15
CA ALA A 183 -15.82 0.08 0.82
C ALA A 183 -16.41 0.99 1.91
N SER A 184 -15.72 2.08 2.27
CA SER A 184 -16.16 3.00 3.33
C SER A 184 -17.27 3.95 2.90
N GLY A 185 -17.49 4.17 1.60
CA GLY A 185 -18.43 5.16 1.06
C GLY A 185 -18.08 6.62 1.41
N LEU A 186 -16.88 6.89 1.91
CA LEU A 186 -16.43 8.23 2.28
C LEU A 186 -16.08 9.05 1.04
N SER A 187 -16.25 10.38 1.12
CA SER A 187 -15.64 11.29 0.15
C SER A 187 -14.11 11.34 0.34
N PHE A 188 -13.38 11.69 -0.72
CA PHE A 188 -11.92 11.79 -0.67
C PHE A 188 -11.42 12.71 0.47
N THR A 189 -12.04 13.88 0.62
CA THR A 189 -11.69 14.83 1.68
C THR A 189 -12.01 14.32 3.07
N ARG A 190 -13.13 13.60 3.25
CA ARG A 190 -13.52 13.04 4.54
C ARG A 190 -12.60 11.87 4.94
N PHE A 191 -12.24 11.03 3.98
CA PHE A 191 -11.24 9.98 4.19
C PHE A 191 -9.91 10.60 4.65
N ALA A 192 -9.38 11.59 3.91
CA ALA A 192 -8.14 12.27 4.26
C ALA A 192 -8.21 12.96 5.63
N ALA A 193 -9.31 13.61 5.95
CA ALA A 193 -9.51 14.29 7.24
C ALA A 193 -9.51 13.30 8.41
N LEU A 194 -10.21 12.16 8.28
CA LEU A 194 -10.26 11.12 9.33
C LEU A 194 -8.89 10.44 9.50
N MET A 195 -8.15 10.25 8.41
CA MET A 195 -6.87 9.53 8.43
C MET A 195 -5.65 10.44 8.68
N ALA A 196 -5.80 11.78 8.66
CA ALA A 196 -4.70 12.71 8.87
C ALA A 196 -4.05 12.56 10.26
N LEU A 197 -4.86 12.50 11.31
CA LEU A 197 -4.35 12.34 12.68
C LEU A 197 -3.75 10.94 12.91
N PRO A 198 -4.39 9.82 12.53
CA PRO A 198 -3.77 8.48 12.53
C PRO A 198 -2.43 8.42 11.81
N TRP A 199 -2.37 8.99 10.61
CA TRP A 199 -1.17 9.05 9.78
C TRP A 199 -0.02 9.78 10.48
N ALA A 200 -0.27 11.00 10.96
CA ALA A 200 0.75 11.80 11.64
C ALA A 200 1.22 11.14 12.95
N ALA A 201 0.29 10.56 13.70
CA ALA A 201 0.58 9.89 14.96
C ALA A 201 1.43 8.64 14.76
N ALA A 202 1.09 7.79 13.78
CA ALA A 202 1.85 6.58 13.45
C ALA A 202 3.29 6.92 13.02
N ILE A 203 3.46 7.88 12.11
CA ILE A 203 4.78 8.35 11.64
C ILE A 203 5.61 8.92 12.79
N GLY A 204 4.98 9.71 13.67
CA GLY A 204 5.64 10.28 14.83
C GLY A 204 6.17 9.20 15.78
N VAL A 205 5.38 8.18 16.06
CA VAL A 205 5.80 7.04 16.89
C VAL A 205 6.91 6.26 16.22
N GLU A 206 6.79 5.94 14.93
CA GLU A 206 7.85 5.24 14.19
C GLU A 206 9.16 6.05 14.20
N TYR A 207 9.11 7.36 13.98
CA TYR A 207 10.30 8.21 14.07
C TYR A 207 10.97 8.11 15.43
N LEU A 208 10.23 8.14 16.53
CA LEU A 208 10.77 8.01 17.88
C LEU A 208 11.41 6.64 18.11
N VAL A 209 10.77 5.57 17.63
CA VAL A 209 11.32 4.21 17.68
C VAL A 209 12.62 4.13 16.88
N PHE A 210 12.61 4.59 15.63
CA PHE A 210 13.81 4.58 14.77
C PHE A 210 14.97 5.35 15.38
N ARG A 211 14.70 6.54 15.90
CA ARG A 211 15.72 7.37 16.55
C ARG A 211 16.37 6.70 17.74
N ARG A 212 15.63 5.88 18.50
CA ARG A 212 16.15 5.12 19.64
C ARG A 212 16.82 3.83 19.22
N PHE A 213 16.19 3.09 18.31
CA PHE A 213 16.67 1.78 17.86
C PHE A 213 18.03 1.90 17.14
N PHE A 214 18.17 2.89 16.27
CA PHE A 214 19.40 3.15 15.51
C PHE A 214 20.28 4.26 16.11
N ALA A 215 20.20 4.53 17.41
CA ALA A 215 20.96 5.62 18.04
C ALA A 215 22.45 5.54 17.73
N THR A 216 23.06 4.36 17.83
CA THR A 216 24.48 4.12 17.57
C THR A 216 24.87 4.39 16.11
N ASP A 217 24.01 4.05 15.15
CA ASP A 217 24.27 4.29 13.74
C ASP A 217 24.10 5.78 13.37
N LEU A 218 23.18 6.46 14.05
CA LEU A 218 22.90 7.88 13.84
C LEU A 218 23.92 8.82 14.52
N ASP A 219 24.68 8.31 15.49
CA ASP A 219 25.75 9.03 16.16
C ASP A 219 27.15 8.80 15.53
N ALA A 220 27.25 7.85 14.60
CA ALA A 220 28.45 7.67 13.81
C ALA A 220 28.69 8.94 12.97
N GLY A 221 29.88 9.55 13.14
CA GLY A 221 30.22 10.78 12.44
C GLY A 221 30.12 10.62 10.92
N ALA A 222 29.51 11.61 10.26
CA ALA A 222 29.42 11.70 8.82
C ALA A 222 30.26 12.90 8.32
N GLN A 223 30.70 12.83 7.07
CA GLN A 223 31.45 13.92 6.46
C GLN A 223 30.50 14.90 5.75
N ALA A 224 30.86 16.18 5.76
CA ALA A 224 30.12 17.15 4.95
C ALA A 224 30.24 16.77 3.47
N PRO A 225 29.12 16.73 2.71
CA PRO A 225 29.17 16.38 1.30
C PRO A 225 30.00 17.40 0.53
N ALA A 226 30.78 16.93 -0.47
CA ALA A 226 31.36 17.81 -1.46
C ALA A 226 30.24 18.61 -2.14
N SER A 227 30.47 19.89 -2.41
CA SER A 227 29.53 20.77 -3.08
C SER A 227 29.26 20.26 -4.49
N VAL A 228 28.13 19.57 -4.70
CA VAL A 228 27.64 19.18 -6.02
C VAL A 228 26.52 20.14 -6.39
N GLU A 229 26.58 20.66 -7.62
CA GLU A 229 25.52 21.52 -8.16
C GLU A 229 24.18 20.79 -8.14
N PRO A 230 23.11 21.40 -7.59
CA PRO A 230 21.83 20.75 -7.46
C PRO A 230 21.21 20.50 -8.85
N PRO A 231 20.61 19.33 -9.08
CA PRO A 231 19.83 19.12 -10.28
C PRO A 231 18.65 20.15 -10.32
N PRO A 232 18.23 20.58 -11.51
CA PRO A 232 17.10 21.49 -11.66
C PRO A 232 15.84 20.86 -11.06
N LEU A 233 15.02 21.70 -10.41
CA LEU A 233 13.73 21.24 -9.88
C LEU A 233 12.79 20.86 -11.03
N PRO A 234 12.14 19.69 -11.02
CA PRO A 234 11.20 19.28 -12.05
C PRO A 234 9.84 19.95 -11.85
N LEU A 235 9.79 21.27 -12.05
CA LEU A 235 8.60 22.09 -11.78
C LEU A 235 7.34 21.56 -12.47
N PHE A 236 7.46 21.06 -13.71
CA PHE A 236 6.30 20.55 -14.43
C PHE A 236 5.72 19.29 -13.75
N ALA A 237 6.56 18.35 -13.32
CA ALA A 237 6.11 17.18 -12.59
C ALA A 237 5.45 17.59 -11.26
N LEU A 238 6.07 18.50 -10.51
CA LEU A 238 5.54 18.99 -9.24
C LEU A 238 4.16 19.70 -9.43
N VAL A 239 4.04 20.54 -10.43
CA VAL A 239 2.79 21.23 -10.76
C VAL A 239 1.73 20.20 -11.18
N THR A 240 2.08 19.24 -12.04
CA THR A 240 1.14 18.20 -12.48
C THR A 240 0.64 17.38 -11.30
N VAL A 241 1.53 16.93 -10.40
CA VAL A 241 1.15 16.21 -9.18
C VAL A 241 0.25 17.09 -8.30
N GLY A 242 0.60 18.34 -8.08
CA GLY A 242 -0.23 19.29 -7.33
C GLY A 242 -1.63 19.48 -7.94
N CYS A 243 -1.72 19.66 -9.26
CA CYS A 243 -3.00 19.73 -9.97
C CYS A 243 -3.79 18.42 -9.90
N THR A 244 -3.12 17.26 -9.93
CA THR A 244 -3.78 15.97 -9.77
C THR A 244 -4.39 15.82 -8.37
N LEU A 245 -3.68 16.22 -7.32
CA LEU A 245 -4.21 16.21 -5.94
C LEU A 245 -5.43 17.15 -5.79
N VAL A 246 -5.36 18.34 -6.35
CA VAL A 246 -6.53 19.26 -6.41
C VAL A 246 -7.66 18.61 -7.21
N GLY A 247 -7.34 17.95 -8.31
CA GLY A 247 -8.28 17.19 -9.13
C GLY A 247 -9.01 16.10 -8.34
N PHE A 248 -8.32 15.35 -7.44
CA PHE A 248 -8.98 14.37 -6.58
C PHE A 248 -10.03 15.00 -5.66
N VAL A 249 -9.73 16.16 -5.10
CA VAL A 249 -10.69 16.89 -4.26
C VAL A 249 -11.88 17.36 -5.07
N LEU A 250 -11.64 17.95 -6.24
CA LEU A 250 -12.69 18.51 -7.10
C LEU A 250 -13.59 17.41 -7.67
N THR A 251 -13.03 16.32 -8.21
CA THR A 251 -13.81 15.19 -8.74
C THR A 251 -14.66 14.55 -7.66
N SER A 252 -14.09 14.33 -6.48
CA SER A 252 -14.83 13.80 -5.33
C SER A 252 -15.97 14.73 -4.88
N ALA A 253 -15.76 16.05 -4.92
CA ALA A 253 -16.79 17.03 -4.53
C ALA A 253 -17.99 17.06 -5.48
N VAL A 254 -17.79 16.73 -6.76
CA VAL A 254 -18.84 16.69 -7.79
C VAL A 254 -19.35 15.28 -8.06
N GLY A 255 -18.93 14.28 -7.28
CA GLY A 255 -19.37 12.88 -7.43
C GLY A 255 -18.76 12.15 -8.64
N ILE A 256 -17.67 12.66 -9.20
CA ILE A 256 -16.91 11.99 -10.27
C ILE A 256 -15.80 11.14 -9.63
N ASP A 257 -15.52 9.97 -10.22
CA ASP A 257 -14.46 9.08 -9.75
C ASP A 257 -13.09 9.78 -9.81
N PRO A 258 -12.31 9.81 -8.72
CA PRO A 258 -10.96 10.36 -8.69
C PRO A 258 -9.99 9.74 -9.71
N ALA A 259 -10.27 8.55 -10.23
CA ALA A 259 -9.49 7.91 -11.29
C ALA A 259 -9.31 8.80 -12.53
N TRP A 260 -10.28 9.64 -12.85
CA TRP A 260 -10.19 10.61 -13.97
C TRP A 260 -9.13 11.67 -13.75
N ALA A 261 -8.97 12.16 -12.51
CA ALA A 261 -7.91 13.10 -12.19
C ALA A 261 -6.53 12.45 -12.26
N ALA A 262 -6.38 11.19 -11.79
CA ALA A 262 -5.14 10.42 -11.93
C ALA A 262 -4.78 10.23 -13.41
N LEU A 263 -5.75 9.83 -14.23
CA LEU A 263 -5.58 9.64 -15.66
C LEU A 263 -5.17 10.95 -16.36
N ALA A 264 -5.81 12.05 -16.03
CA ALA A 264 -5.47 13.37 -16.60
C ALA A 264 -4.03 13.78 -16.25
N GLY A 265 -3.60 13.59 -15.00
CA GLY A 265 -2.22 13.86 -14.57
C GLY A 265 -1.21 12.97 -15.26
N ALA A 266 -1.48 11.67 -15.35
CA ALA A 266 -0.62 10.70 -16.06
C ALA A 266 -0.52 11.04 -17.56
N LEU A 267 -1.63 11.39 -18.21
CA LEU A 267 -1.66 11.79 -19.62
C LEU A 267 -0.88 13.08 -19.86
N ALA A 268 -1.00 14.08 -18.98
CA ALA A 268 -0.27 15.34 -19.11
C ALA A 268 1.26 15.11 -19.11
N LEU A 269 1.78 14.26 -18.20
CA LEU A 269 3.19 13.88 -18.18
C LEU A 269 3.56 13.01 -19.37
N ALA A 270 2.72 12.02 -19.72
CA ALA A 270 2.98 11.10 -20.81
C ALA A 270 3.07 11.80 -22.17
N VAL A 271 2.12 12.68 -22.48
CA VAL A 271 2.14 13.48 -23.72
C VAL A 271 3.39 14.34 -23.82
N ARG A 272 3.75 15.01 -22.72
CA ARG A 272 4.99 15.79 -22.67
C ARG A 272 6.24 14.92 -22.89
N ALA A 273 6.33 13.78 -22.21
CA ALA A 273 7.46 12.88 -22.32
C ALA A 273 7.58 12.27 -23.72
N LEU A 274 6.46 11.92 -24.35
CA LEU A 274 6.40 11.44 -25.74
C LEU A 274 6.84 12.50 -26.75
N ILE A 275 6.31 13.73 -26.64
CA ILE A 275 6.70 14.87 -27.51
C ILE A 275 8.19 15.16 -27.39
N ARG A 276 8.74 15.09 -26.17
CA ARG A 276 10.17 15.28 -25.90
C ARG A 276 11.02 14.06 -26.21
N ARG A 277 10.42 12.97 -26.69
CA ARG A 277 11.09 11.68 -26.98
C ARG A 277 11.87 11.12 -25.78
N ARG A 278 11.43 11.39 -24.58
CA ARG A 278 12.04 10.87 -23.34
C ARG A 278 11.48 9.50 -22.93
N THR A 279 10.32 9.14 -23.47
CA THR A 279 9.67 7.84 -23.25
C THR A 279 9.06 7.31 -24.54
N THR A 280 8.64 6.05 -24.52
CA THR A 280 7.96 5.38 -25.64
C THR A 280 6.60 4.83 -25.17
N PRO A 281 5.63 4.60 -26.07
CA PRO A 281 4.35 3.98 -25.69
C PRO A 281 4.55 2.62 -24.98
N LEU A 282 5.53 1.83 -25.39
CA LEU A 282 5.85 0.56 -24.75
C LEU A 282 6.36 0.74 -23.31
N ALA A 283 7.16 1.79 -23.07
CA ALA A 283 7.64 2.12 -21.72
C ALA A 283 6.47 2.53 -20.80
N LEU A 284 5.49 3.27 -21.31
CA LEU A 284 4.27 3.61 -20.56
C LEU A 284 3.45 2.38 -20.18
N VAL A 285 3.29 1.43 -21.12
CA VAL A 285 2.59 0.14 -20.84
C VAL A 285 3.36 -0.66 -19.79
N ARG A 286 4.69 -0.67 -19.84
CA ARG A 286 5.53 -1.31 -18.80
C ARG A 286 5.40 -0.62 -17.44
N ALA A 287 5.36 0.72 -17.43
CA ALA A 287 5.16 1.50 -16.20
C ALA A 287 3.80 1.21 -15.54
N ALA A 288 2.74 0.95 -16.32
CA ALA A 288 1.45 0.52 -15.81
C ALA A 288 1.48 -0.87 -15.14
N SER A 289 2.56 -1.64 -15.34
CA SER A 289 2.76 -2.97 -14.72
C SER A 289 1.57 -3.93 -14.94
N VAL A 290 1.19 -4.16 -16.21
CA VAL A 290 0.05 -5.00 -16.60
C VAL A 290 0.01 -6.36 -15.88
N PRO A 291 1.14 -7.09 -15.69
CA PRO A 291 1.11 -8.33 -14.92
C PRO A 291 0.65 -8.14 -13.47
N PHE A 292 1.02 -7.03 -12.82
CA PHE A 292 0.57 -6.73 -11.48
C PHE A 292 -0.92 -6.41 -11.42
N LEU A 293 -1.45 -5.67 -12.41
CA LEU A 293 -2.88 -5.39 -12.52
C LEU A 293 -3.70 -6.68 -12.73
N ALA A 294 -3.22 -7.58 -13.59
CA ALA A 294 -3.83 -8.88 -13.80
C ALA A 294 -3.79 -9.77 -12.54
N PHE A 295 -2.69 -9.72 -11.79
CA PHE A 295 -2.58 -10.37 -10.49
C PHE A 295 -3.63 -9.87 -9.50
N VAL A 296 -3.81 -8.55 -9.39
CA VAL A 296 -4.79 -7.94 -8.48
C VAL A 296 -6.21 -8.41 -8.80
N LEU A 297 -6.59 -8.40 -10.08
CA LEU A 297 -7.91 -8.87 -10.52
C LEU A 297 -8.10 -10.35 -10.21
N ALA A 298 -7.14 -11.18 -10.60
CA ALA A 298 -7.21 -12.62 -10.38
C ALA A 298 -7.25 -12.99 -8.90
N LEU A 299 -6.46 -12.30 -8.06
CA LEU A 299 -6.47 -12.48 -6.63
C LEU A 299 -7.83 -12.10 -6.02
N GLY A 300 -8.45 -10.99 -6.47
CA GLY A 300 -9.80 -10.59 -6.05
C GLY A 300 -10.82 -11.69 -6.32
N ILE A 301 -10.81 -12.27 -7.51
CA ILE A 301 -11.72 -13.39 -7.89
C ILE A 301 -11.47 -14.63 -7.00
N VAL A 302 -10.21 -15.01 -6.76
CA VAL A 302 -9.88 -16.16 -5.90
C VAL A 302 -10.31 -15.92 -4.46
N VAL A 303 -10.08 -14.71 -3.93
CA VAL A 303 -10.50 -14.33 -2.56
C VAL A 303 -12.03 -14.34 -2.45
N LEU A 304 -12.75 -13.79 -3.44
CA LEU A 304 -14.22 -13.84 -3.45
C LEU A 304 -14.74 -15.28 -3.39
N ALA A 305 -14.11 -16.20 -4.13
CA ALA A 305 -14.48 -17.60 -4.06
C ALA A 305 -14.26 -18.22 -2.68
N VAL A 306 -13.19 -17.84 -1.96
CA VAL A 306 -12.94 -18.34 -0.60
C VAL A 306 -13.97 -17.77 0.38
N VAL A 307 -14.31 -16.50 0.26
CA VAL A 307 -15.33 -15.85 1.08
C VAL A 307 -16.70 -16.51 0.86
N ASP A 308 -17.13 -16.67 -0.38
CA ASP A 308 -18.42 -17.27 -0.77
C ASP A 308 -18.56 -18.76 -0.38
N ASN A 309 -17.44 -19.44 -0.11
CA ASN A 309 -17.43 -20.86 0.26
C ASN A 309 -17.17 -21.12 1.76
N GLY A 310 -17.34 -20.12 2.63
CA GLY A 310 -17.43 -20.35 4.09
C GLY A 310 -16.41 -19.60 4.95
N LEU A 311 -15.50 -18.82 4.37
CA LEU A 311 -14.56 -18.02 5.16
C LEU A 311 -15.27 -16.90 5.94
N ASP A 312 -16.39 -16.38 5.42
CA ASP A 312 -17.24 -15.40 6.08
C ASP A 312 -17.81 -15.93 7.40
N ASP A 313 -18.31 -17.16 7.43
CA ASP A 313 -18.80 -17.82 8.66
C ASP A 313 -17.68 -18.01 9.69
N ALA A 314 -16.48 -18.43 9.23
CA ALA A 314 -15.34 -18.66 10.10
C ALA A 314 -14.78 -17.38 10.74
N LEU A 315 -14.68 -16.30 9.95
CA LEU A 315 -14.16 -15.01 10.41
C LEU A 315 -15.23 -14.12 11.07
N GLY A 316 -16.51 -14.29 10.73
CA GLY A 316 -17.61 -13.51 11.27
C GLY A 316 -17.64 -13.53 12.80
N HIS A 317 -17.29 -14.66 13.42
CA HIS A 317 -17.19 -14.78 14.87
C HIS A 317 -15.99 -14.07 15.51
N LEU A 318 -14.97 -13.73 14.69
CA LEU A 318 -13.76 -13.04 15.17
C LEU A 318 -13.86 -11.51 15.00
N ILE A 319 -14.85 -11.03 14.24
CA ILE A 319 -15.03 -9.60 13.99
C ILE A 319 -15.83 -9.00 15.16
N PRO A 320 -15.26 -8.04 15.90
CA PRO A 320 -15.97 -7.38 16.98
C PRO A 320 -17.17 -6.58 16.47
N GLU A 321 -18.28 -6.68 17.16
CA GLU A 321 -19.46 -5.82 16.93
C GLU A 321 -19.25 -4.47 17.61
N GLY A 322 -19.34 -3.37 16.84
CA GLY A 322 -19.23 -2.01 17.37
C GLY A 322 -18.02 -1.21 16.85
N THR A 323 -17.99 0.07 17.23
CA THR A 323 -16.99 1.07 16.80
C THR A 323 -16.32 1.79 17.98
N GLY A 324 -16.36 1.20 19.16
CA GLY A 324 -15.62 1.68 20.32
C GLY A 324 -14.11 1.49 20.16
N LEU A 325 -13.32 2.10 21.02
CA LEU A 325 -11.85 2.02 20.94
C LEU A 325 -11.32 0.59 21.05
N ALA A 326 -11.94 -0.23 21.93
CA ALA A 326 -11.50 -1.62 22.14
C ALA A 326 -11.77 -2.48 20.90
N GLU A 327 -12.94 -2.31 20.28
CA GLU A 327 -13.35 -3.00 19.07
C GLU A 327 -12.47 -2.61 17.89
N LEU A 328 -12.20 -1.32 17.71
CA LEU A 328 -11.29 -0.82 16.65
C LEU A 328 -9.86 -1.34 16.85
N LEU A 329 -9.36 -1.41 18.10
CA LEU A 329 -8.05 -1.99 18.41
C LEU A 329 -8.00 -3.49 18.10
N ALA A 330 -9.03 -4.24 18.50
CA ALA A 330 -9.11 -5.67 18.22
C ALA A 330 -9.15 -5.94 16.71
N LEU A 331 -9.94 -5.16 15.97
CA LEU A 331 -10.07 -5.27 14.53
C LEU A 331 -8.77 -4.91 13.78
N ALA A 332 -8.12 -3.82 14.17
CA ALA A 332 -6.81 -3.46 13.61
C ALA A 332 -5.72 -4.49 13.96
N GLY A 333 -5.75 -5.04 15.18
CA GLY A 333 -4.86 -6.13 15.60
C GLY A 333 -5.07 -7.40 14.77
N LEU A 334 -6.33 -7.83 14.59
CA LEU A 334 -6.68 -8.96 13.72
C LEU A 334 -6.18 -8.74 12.28
N ALA A 335 -6.44 -7.55 11.74
CA ALA A 335 -6.02 -7.17 10.39
C ALA A 335 -4.48 -7.17 10.25
N ALA A 336 -3.75 -6.70 11.27
CA ALA A 336 -2.29 -6.73 11.28
C ALA A 336 -1.73 -8.15 11.32
N VAL A 337 -2.32 -9.03 12.14
CA VAL A 337 -1.95 -10.45 12.19
C VAL A 337 -2.21 -11.11 10.84
N LEU A 338 -3.40 -10.92 10.29
CA LEU A 338 -3.79 -11.51 9.01
C LEU A 338 -2.88 -11.03 7.87
N ALA A 339 -2.54 -9.74 7.84
CA ALA A 339 -1.59 -9.19 6.85
C ALA A 339 -0.21 -9.85 6.92
N ASN A 340 0.27 -10.24 8.10
CA ASN A 340 1.54 -10.95 8.21
C ASN A 340 1.46 -12.45 7.85
N VAL A 341 0.28 -13.05 7.93
CA VAL A 341 0.05 -14.47 7.58
C VAL A 341 -0.19 -14.65 6.08
N ILE A 342 -1.08 -13.82 5.50
CA ILE A 342 -1.53 -13.98 4.10
C ILE A 342 -1.18 -12.80 3.20
N ASN A 343 -0.38 -11.82 3.66
CA ASN A 343 -0.09 -10.54 3.01
C ASN A 343 -1.23 -9.50 3.15
N ASN A 344 -0.88 -8.20 3.03
CA ASN A 344 -1.82 -7.09 3.24
C ASN A 344 -2.97 -7.05 2.23
N LEU A 345 -2.72 -7.33 0.95
CA LEU A 345 -3.75 -7.25 -0.08
C LEU A 345 -4.84 -8.32 0.08
N PRO A 346 -4.54 -9.62 0.22
CA PRO A 346 -5.55 -10.61 0.55
C PRO A 346 -6.27 -10.32 1.87
N ALA A 347 -5.53 -9.88 2.89
CA ALA A 347 -6.14 -9.56 4.19
C ALA A 347 -7.22 -8.47 4.08
N VAL A 348 -6.96 -7.41 3.32
CA VAL A 348 -7.96 -6.35 3.09
C VAL A 348 -9.14 -6.85 2.27
N LEU A 349 -8.89 -7.64 1.21
CA LEU A 349 -9.96 -8.19 0.36
C LEU A 349 -10.92 -9.12 1.14
N VAL A 350 -10.38 -9.87 2.11
CA VAL A 350 -11.17 -10.73 3.00
C VAL A 350 -11.93 -9.91 4.05
N LEU A 351 -11.26 -8.95 4.71
CA LEU A 351 -11.86 -8.26 5.85
C LEU A 351 -12.84 -7.14 5.46
N LEU A 352 -12.65 -6.47 4.31
CA LEU A 352 -13.53 -5.36 3.93
C LEU A 352 -15.00 -5.77 3.75
N PRO A 353 -15.36 -6.85 3.03
CA PRO A 353 -16.75 -7.27 2.91
C PRO A 353 -17.41 -7.54 4.27
N LEU A 354 -16.65 -8.08 5.22
CA LEU A 354 -17.14 -8.44 6.55
C LEU A 354 -17.28 -7.23 7.48
N THR A 355 -16.49 -6.18 7.28
CA THR A 355 -16.44 -5.01 8.18
C THR A 355 -17.15 -3.78 7.63
N ALA A 356 -17.37 -3.71 6.31
CA ALA A 356 -18.09 -2.59 5.69
C ALA A 356 -19.50 -2.39 6.27
N PRO A 357 -20.30 -3.43 6.63
CA PRO A 357 -21.59 -3.26 7.27
C PRO A 357 -21.51 -2.57 8.63
N SER A 358 -20.39 -2.69 9.36
CA SER A 358 -20.16 -2.03 10.66
C SER A 358 -19.78 -0.54 10.53
N GLY A 359 -19.67 -0.03 9.30
CA GLY A 359 -19.45 1.37 9.01
C GLY A 359 -17.99 1.78 8.78
N PRO A 360 -17.78 3.06 8.43
CA PRO A 360 -16.46 3.57 8.01
C PRO A 360 -15.36 3.39 9.05
N GLY A 361 -15.68 3.50 10.34
CA GLY A 361 -14.71 3.32 11.43
C GLY A 361 -14.06 1.95 11.44
N ALA A 362 -14.85 0.88 11.24
CA ALA A 362 -14.38 -0.48 11.17
C ALA A 362 -13.49 -0.69 9.93
N VAL A 363 -13.89 -0.19 8.77
CA VAL A 363 -13.11 -0.23 7.52
C VAL A 363 -11.76 0.47 7.69
N LEU A 364 -11.73 1.64 8.32
CA LEU A 364 -10.49 2.39 8.54
C LEU A 364 -9.58 1.73 9.59
N ALA A 365 -10.15 1.05 10.59
CA ALA A 365 -9.39 0.25 11.55
C ALA A 365 -8.71 -0.96 10.87
N VAL A 366 -9.43 -1.68 10.00
CA VAL A 366 -8.83 -2.72 9.15
C VAL A 366 -7.69 -2.14 8.32
N LEU A 367 -7.90 -0.99 7.69
CA LEU A 367 -6.89 -0.33 6.87
C LEU A 367 -5.62 0.00 7.68
N ILE A 368 -5.75 0.52 8.89
CA ILE A 368 -4.61 0.77 9.79
C ILE A 368 -3.86 -0.55 10.06
N GLY A 369 -4.59 -1.61 10.37
CA GLY A 369 -3.99 -2.92 10.64
C GLY A 369 -3.22 -3.49 9.45
N VAL A 370 -3.82 -3.52 8.26
CA VAL A 370 -3.18 -4.08 7.06
C VAL A 370 -2.03 -3.23 6.51
N ASN A 371 -1.95 -1.95 6.86
CA ASN A 371 -0.86 -1.09 6.40
C ASN A 371 0.27 -0.98 7.43
N ILE A 372 0.00 -0.92 8.72
CA ILE A 372 1.05 -0.87 9.76
C ILE A 372 1.60 -2.28 10.05
N GLY A 373 0.72 -3.29 10.12
CA GLY A 373 1.07 -4.68 10.44
C GLY A 373 2.24 -5.26 9.65
N PRO A 374 2.30 -5.07 8.32
CA PRO A 374 3.38 -5.59 7.46
C PRO A 374 4.80 -5.18 7.85
N ASN A 375 4.97 -4.14 8.63
CA ASN A 375 6.28 -3.74 9.15
C ASN A 375 6.85 -4.71 10.21
N LEU A 376 6.10 -5.74 10.60
CA LEU A 376 6.54 -6.79 11.54
C LEU A 376 7.39 -7.86 10.85
N THR A 377 7.02 -8.27 9.63
CA THR A 377 7.69 -9.35 8.89
C THR A 377 7.90 -9.01 7.42
N TYR A 378 8.85 -9.66 6.75
CA TYR A 378 9.04 -9.45 5.32
C TYR A 378 7.86 -9.93 4.46
N ALA A 379 7.10 -10.91 4.93
CA ALA A 379 5.98 -11.48 4.18
C ALA A 379 4.71 -10.61 4.23
N GLY A 380 4.63 -9.68 5.18
CA GLY A 380 3.44 -8.86 5.41
C GLY A 380 3.05 -7.97 4.24
N SER A 381 4.00 -7.56 3.38
CA SER A 381 3.75 -6.75 2.20
C SER A 381 4.67 -7.14 1.05
N LEU A 382 4.15 -7.15 -0.17
CA LEU A 382 4.94 -7.33 -1.39
C LEU A 382 5.97 -6.18 -1.55
N ALA A 383 5.64 -4.98 -1.12
CA ALA A 383 6.54 -3.85 -1.10
C ALA A 383 7.79 -4.11 -0.25
N THR A 384 7.64 -4.71 0.92
CA THR A 384 8.77 -5.07 1.80
C THR A 384 9.68 -6.11 1.15
N LEU A 385 9.11 -7.10 0.43
CA LEU A 385 9.89 -8.08 -0.32
C LEU A 385 10.66 -7.42 -1.48
N LEU A 386 10.03 -6.49 -2.18
CA LEU A 386 10.66 -5.74 -3.26
C LEU A 386 11.78 -4.83 -2.72
N TRP A 387 11.54 -4.12 -1.63
CA TRP A 387 12.54 -3.31 -0.94
C TRP A 387 13.79 -4.14 -0.56
N ARG A 388 13.60 -5.32 -0.01
CA ARG A 388 14.71 -6.23 0.33
C ARG A 388 15.59 -6.55 -0.89
N ARG A 389 14.99 -6.81 -2.06
CA ARG A 389 15.72 -7.06 -3.30
C ARG A 389 16.53 -5.84 -3.74
N ILE A 390 15.94 -4.65 -3.64
CA ILE A 390 16.60 -3.40 -4.00
C ILE A 390 17.81 -3.16 -3.09
N VAL A 391 17.67 -3.39 -1.78
CA VAL A 391 18.78 -3.21 -0.83
C VAL A 391 19.90 -4.22 -1.11
N HIS A 392 19.58 -5.48 -1.38
CA HIS A 392 20.59 -6.48 -1.75
C HIS A 392 21.31 -6.14 -3.07
N ALA A 393 20.62 -5.54 -4.05
CA ALA A 393 21.22 -5.10 -5.31
C ALA A 393 22.22 -3.94 -5.12
N HIS A 394 22.19 -3.25 -3.98
CA HIS A 394 23.12 -2.17 -3.62
C HIS A 394 24.13 -2.60 -2.54
N ASP A 395 24.47 -3.91 -2.46
CA ASP A 395 25.38 -4.48 -1.47
C ASP A 395 24.97 -4.19 0.00
N GLY A 396 23.69 -3.92 0.23
CA GLY A 396 23.14 -3.74 1.56
C GLY A 396 22.78 -5.08 2.22
N GLU A 397 23.21 -5.28 3.46
CA GLU A 397 22.78 -6.42 4.25
C GLU A 397 21.49 -6.11 4.98
N VAL A 398 20.51 -7.00 4.83
CA VAL A 398 19.22 -6.94 5.53
C VAL A 398 19.05 -8.20 6.37
N GLU A 399 19.16 -8.05 7.68
CA GLU A 399 18.97 -9.14 8.62
C GLU A 399 17.50 -9.26 9.02
N LEU A 400 16.90 -10.44 8.80
CA LEU A 400 15.52 -10.73 9.20
C LEU A 400 15.29 -10.47 10.69
N LYS A 401 16.25 -10.88 11.53
CA LYS A 401 16.16 -10.72 12.99
C LYS A 401 16.09 -9.25 13.40
N GLU A 402 16.89 -8.38 12.75
CA GLU A 402 16.91 -6.95 13.05
C GLU A 402 15.64 -6.27 12.57
N PHE A 403 15.16 -6.60 11.35
CA PHE A 403 13.91 -6.10 10.81
C PHE A 403 12.72 -6.45 11.72
N THR A 404 12.58 -7.73 12.08
CA THR A 404 11.52 -8.19 12.98
C THR A 404 11.63 -7.57 14.36
N ARG A 405 12.85 -7.42 14.91
CA ARG A 405 13.05 -6.75 16.20
C ARG A 405 12.61 -5.29 16.17
N LEU A 406 12.93 -4.55 15.10
CA LEU A 406 12.44 -3.19 14.89
C LEU A 406 10.91 -3.17 14.82
N GLY A 407 10.33 -4.09 14.03
CA GLY A 407 8.88 -4.23 13.86
C GLY A 407 8.15 -4.52 15.18
N VAL A 408 8.71 -5.36 16.06
CA VAL A 408 8.13 -5.66 17.38
C VAL A 408 8.00 -4.41 18.25
N TYR A 409 8.90 -3.45 18.13
CA TYR A 409 8.77 -2.17 18.84
C TYR A 409 7.90 -1.15 18.10
N ALA A 410 8.03 -1.08 16.78
CA ALA A 410 7.34 -0.07 15.98
C ALA A 410 5.86 -0.39 15.77
N VAL A 411 5.53 -1.63 15.37
CA VAL A 411 4.16 -1.99 14.95
C VAL A 411 3.13 -1.88 16.07
N PRO A 412 3.31 -2.49 17.26
CA PRO A 412 2.31 -2.37 18.31
C PRO A 412 2.11 -0.93 18.79
N ALA A 413 3.21 -0.16 18.89
CA ALA A 413 3.15 1.22 19.36
C ALA A 413 2.47 2.14 18.34
N SER A 414 2.85 2.08 17.05
CA SER A 414 2.25 2.90 15.99
C SER A 414 0.80 2.50 15.71
N LEU A 415 0.49 1.20 15.74
CA LEU A 415 -0.89 0.71 15.56
C LEU A 415 -1.82 1.20 16.68
N ALA A 416 -1.43 1.03 17.95
CA ALA A 416 -2.24 1.47 19.08
C ALA A 416 -2.50 2.98 19.05
N VAL A 417 -1.47 3.80 18.78
CA VAL A 417 -1.61 5.25 18.71
C VAL A 417 -2.40 5.68 17.46
N ALA A 418 -2.23 5.01 16.32
CA ALA A 418 -3.02 5.30 15.12
C ALA A 418 -4.50 4.99 15.31
N VAL A 419 -4.85 3.87 15.96
CA VAL A 419 -6.25 3.52 16.24
C VAL A 419 -6.87 4.48 17.27
N LEU A 420 -6.13 4.86 18.31
CA LEU A 420 -6.59 5.90 19.24
C LEU A 420 -6.84 7.22 18.50
N ALA A 421 -5.94 7.62 17.62
CA ALA A 421 -6.09 8.81 16.79
C ALA A 421 -7.31 8.71 15.84
N LEU A 422 -7.56 7.52 15.26
CA LEU A 422 -8.76 7.27 14.45
C LEU A 422 -10.03 7.43 15.30
N TRP A 423 -10.07 6.81 16.46
CA TRP A 423 -11.21 6.93 17.36
C TRP A 423 -11.50 8.39 17.74
N LEU A 424 -10.46 9.18 18.03
CA LEU A 424 -10.58 10.61 18.27
C LEU A 424 -11.07 11.37 17.02
N SER A 425 -10.55 11.05 15.83
CA SER A 425 -11.02 11.68 14.58
C SER A 425 -12.49 11.37 14.33
N LEU A 426 -12.93 10.14 14.56
CA LEU A 426 -14.34 9.73 14.41
C LEU A 426 -15.25 10.45 15.38
N THR A 427 -14.83 10.67 16.64
CA THR A 427 -15.61 11.38 17.63
C THR A 427 -15.71 12.89 17.36
N VAL A 428 -14.65 13.50 16.82
CA VAL A 428 -14.59 14.96 16.57
C VAL A 428 -15.21 15.35 15.22
N ILE A 429 -14.89 14.59 14.15
CA ILE A 429 -15.36 14.91 12.79
C ILE A 429 -16.77 14.36 12.54
N GLY A 430 -17.23 13.45 13.40
CA GLY A 430 -18.50 12.76 13.28
C GLY A 430 -18.41 11.60 12.30
N GLY A 431 -18.43 10.40 12.81
CA GLY A 431 -18.69 9.21 12.04
C GLY A 431 -20.20 9.05 11.85
N GLY A 432 -20.80 9.84 10.98
CA GLY A 432 -22.21 9.64 10.61
C GLY A 432 -22.30 8.83 9.34
#